data_e00548ed3fc286c4ff91c6ca05f8b89f
#
_entry.id   e00548ed3fc286c4ff91c6ca05f8b89f
#
_cell.length_a   1.000
_cell.length_b   1.000
_cell.length_c   1.000
_cell.angle_alpha   90.00
_cell.angle_beta   90.00
_cell.angle_gamma   90.00
#
_symmetry.space_group_name_H-M   'P 1'
#
loop_
_entity.id
_entity.type
_entity.pdbx_description
1 polymer ?
#
loop_
_entity_poly.entity_id
_entity_poly.type
_entity_poly.pdbx_seq_one_letter_code
_entity_poly.pdbx_strand_id
1 'polypeptide(L)'
;MGCPLPSGLQPKVGSLSALNKHHSAVHAASAATVNVRVRNLAQMFNSLDASPFWDRDLDVHAADFIEEEFRENRAAAQWHLHVHASEGEDLAADLQPALEHYYTRMAHSAALRLREQLRLGELALLGGLVIFLFSMSARGILTRVAVHGLSRLLDEGLIILAWLALWRPVETLVYGWVPLYRQRRMYQRLAAIKVTVRMEHAHSEAVGVAARRQDAGAAAPFAPPDASRRA
;
A
#
# COMPACT_ATOMS: atom_id res chain seq x y z
N MET A 1 -64.26 16.84 12.25
CA MET A 1 -63.27 17.43 13.19
C MET A 1 -61.94 16.76 12.89
N GLY A 2 -61.14 17.36 12.05
CA GLY A 2 -59.81 16.91 11.64
C GLY A 2 -58.77 17.80 12.29
N CYS A 3 -57.88 17.21 13.06
CA CYS A 3 -56.74 17.90 13.67
C CYS A 3 -55.59 17.94 12.63
N PRO A 4 -54.98 19.08 12.31
CA PRO A 4 -53.80 19.13 11.44
C PRO A 4 -52.53 18.81 12.26
N LEU A 5 -51.71 17.88 11.70
CA LEU A 5 -50.37 17.57 12.19
C LEU A 5 -49.40 18.72 11.87
N PRO A 6 -48.44 19.07 12.73
CA PRO A 6 -47.49 20.13 12.45
C PRO A 6 -46.41 19.65 11.47
N SER A 7 -46.32 20.31 10.31
CA SER A 7 -45.25 20.22 9.34
C SER A 7 -44.00 20.91 9.90
N GLY A 8 -42.93 20.14 10.19
CA GLY A 8 -41.68 20.78 10.58
C GLY A 8 -40.63 19.86 11.16
N LEU A 9 -40.21 18.80 10.46
CA LEU A 9 -38.96 18.10 10.75
C LEU A 9 -38.47 17.40 9.47
N GLN A 10 -38.02 18.20 8.51
CA GLN A 10 -37.15 17.68 7.45
C GLN A 10 -35.73 17.72 8.00
N PRO A 11 -35.01 16.56 8.06
CA PRO A 11 -33.60 16.55 8.41
C PRO A 11 -32.83 17.24 7.27
N LYS A 12 -32.10 18.33 7.62
CA LYS A 12 -31.17 19.01 6.73
C LYS A 12 -30.09 18.04 6.24
N VAL A 13 -30.26 17.46 5.10
CA VAL A 13 -29.28 16.56 4.42
C VAL A 13 -27.94 17.26 4.16
N GLY A 14 -27.86 18.59 4.26
CA GLY A 14 -26.65 19.38 4.11
C GLY A 14 -25.62 19.23 5.24
N SER A 15 -26.04 18.79 6.44
CA SER A 15 -25.16 18.67 7.60
C SER A 15 -24.17 17.49 7.53
N LEU A 16 -24.60 16.34 6.98
CA LEU A 16 -23.76 15.15 6.85
C LEU A 16 -22.67 15.30 5.79
N SER A 17 -22.95 16.02 4.71
CA SER A 17 -21.96 16.31 3.66
C SER A 17 -20.88 17.28 4.14
N ALA A 18 -21.24 18.25 4.97
CA ALA A 18 -20.29 19.20 5.56
C ALA A 18 -19.40 18.51 6.63
N LEU A 19 -19.96 17.64 7.46
CA LEU A 19 -19.22 16.87 8.44
C LEU A 19 -18.22 15.90 7.78
N ASN A 20 -18.63 15.24 6.69
CA ASN A 20 -17.75 14.33 5.96
C ASN A 20 -16.62 15.09 5.23
N LYS A 21 -16.91 16.31 4.71
CA LYS A 21 -15.88 17.17 4.13
C LYS A 21 -14.89 17.70 5.16
N HIS A 22 -15.34 18.02 6.38
CA HIS A 22 -14.45 18.43 7.47
C HIS A 22 -13.59 17.26 7.97
N HIS A 23 -14.13 16.04 8.10
CA HIS A 23 -13.34 14.86 8.46
C HIS A 23 -12.28 14.56 7.39
N SER A 24 -12.63 14.59 6.12
CA SER A 24 -11.68 14.39 5.02
C SER A 24 -10.61 15.49 4.94
N ALA A 25 -10.95 16.73 5.24
CA ALA A 25 -10.01 17.86 5.23
C ALA A 25 -9.05 17.83 6.42
N VAL A 26 -9.50 17.40 7.59
CA VAL A 26 -8.66 17.24 8.79
C VAL A 26 -7.68 16.09 8.62
N HIS A 27 -8.08 14.99 8.01
CA HIS A 27 -7.16 13.88 7.68
C HIS A 27 -6.16 14.24 6.56
N ALA A 28 -6.54 15.07 5.59
CA ALA A 28 -5.64 15.54 4.53
C ALA A 28 -4.56 16.51 5.04
N ALA A 29 -4.75 17.15 6.18
CA ALA A 29 -3.78 18.07 6.80
C ALA A 29 -2.91 17.40 7.87
N SER A 30 -3.17 16.14 8.26
CA SER A 30 -2.40 15.46 9.28
C SER A 30 -1.16 14.77 8.69
N ALA A 31 -0.01 14.97 9.35
CA ALA A 31 1.16 14.15 9.09
C ALA A 31 0.92 12.74 9.66
N ALA A 32 1.07 11.72 8.85
CA ALA A 32 1.07 10.35 9.33
C ALA A 32 2.48 9.95 9.76
N THR A 33 2.58 9.37 10.95
CA THR A 33 3.85 8.90 11.50
C THR A 33 3.82 7.39 11.59
N VAL A 34 4.77 6.75 10.94
CA VAL A 34 4.99 5.30 11.03
C VAL A 34 6.15 5.06 11.99
N ASN A 35 5.94 4.19 12.98
CA ASN A 35 6.96 3.83 13.95
C ASN A 35 7.43 2.41 13.68
N VAL A 36 8.70 2.25 13.40
CA VAL A 36 9.37 0.95 13.21
C VAL A 36 10.35 0.75 14.35
N ARG A 37 10.28 -0.40 15.00
CA ARG A 37 11.23 -0.75 16.07
C ARG A 37 12.06 -1.94 15.62
N VAL A 38 13.38 -1.76 15.59
CA VAL A 38 14.36 -2.78 15.25
C VAL A 38 15.45 -2.85 16.32
N ARG A 39 16.07 -3.99 16.51
CA ARG A 39 17.21 -4.08 17.41
C ARG A 39 18.45 -3.45 16.78
N ASN A 40 18.71 -3.76 15.53
CA ASN A 40 19.84 -3.22 14.78
C ASN A 40 19.35 -2.66 13.45
N LEU A 41 19.81 -1.46 13.06
CA LEU A 41 19.44 -0.80 11.80
C LEU A 41 19.76 -1.66 10.57
N ALA A 42 20.82 -2.50 10.64
CA ALA A 42 21.15 -3.42 9.57
C ALA A 42 20.03 -4.43 9.25
N GLN A 43 19.11 -4.72 10.20
CA GLN A 43 17.98 -5.64 9.98
C GLN A 43 16.94 -5.08 9.01
N MET A 44 16.93 -3.76 8.77
CA MET A 44 16.05 -3.16 7.77
C MET A 44 16.50 -3.45 6.34
N PHE A 45 17.69 -3.97 6.14
CA PHE A 45 18.28 -4.21 4.83
C PHE A 45 18.54 -5.68 4.61
N ASN A 46 18.47 -6.08 3.34
CA ASN A 46 18.71 -7.46 2.93
C ASN A 46 20.15 -7.87 3.27
N SER A 47 20.31 -8.87 4.14
CA SER A 47 21.61 -9.37 4.56
C SER A 47 22.36 -10.14 3.45
N LEU A 48 21.68 -10.57 2.40
CA LEU A 48 22.25 -11.26 1.25
C LEU A 48 22.80 -10.30 0.19
N ASP A 49 22.46 -9.01 0.30
CA ASP A 49 22.95 -7.99 -0.63
C ASP A 49 24.32 -7.49 -0.16
N ALA A 50 25.34 -7.74 -0.99
CA ALA A 50 26.73 -7.33 -0.74
C ALA A 50 27.02 -5.88 -1.15
N SER A 51 26.01 -5.14 -1.66
CA SER A 51 26.14 -3.75 -2.09
C SER A 51 26.52 -2.81 -0.92
N PRO A 52 27.15 -1.67 -1.21
CA PRO A 52 27.36 -0.63 -0.20
C PRO A 52 26.03 -0.24 0.46
N PHE A 53 26.06 0.20 1.72
CA PHE A 53 24.86 0.43 2.52
C PHE A 53 23.83 1.39 1.87
N TRP A 54 24.28 2.42 1.21
CA TRP A 54 23.44 3.40 0.50
C TRP A 54 22.74 2.86 -0.77
N ASP A 55 23.20 1.72 -1.31
CA ASP A 55 22.64 1.05 -2.50
C ASP A 55 22.01 -0.31 -2.17
N ARG A 56 22.04 -0.71 -0.90
CA ARG A 56 21.53 -1.99 -0.43
C ARG A 56 20.00 -2.04 -0.48
N ASP A 57 19.48 -3.18 -0.88
CA ASP A 57 18.03 -3.42 -0.89
C ASP A 57 17.45 -3.51 0.53
N LEU A 58 16.24 -3.00 0.72
CA LEU A 58 15.48 -3.23 1.95
C LEU A 58 15.18 -4.72 2.11
N ASP A 59 15.10 -5.14 3.37
CA ASP A 59 14.50 -6.43 3.71
C ASP A 59 13.03 -6.45 3.29
N VAL A 60 12.57 -7.59 2.74
CA VAL A 60 11.21 -7.75 2.21
C VAL A 60 10.16 -7.47 3.27
N HIS A 61 10.37 -7.93 4.50
CA HIS A 61 9.42 -7.72 5.59
C HIS A 61 9.37 -6.26 6.04
N ALA A 62 10.51 -5.58 6.07
CA ALA A 62 10.57 -4.16 6.39
C ALA A 62 9.87 -3.31 5.30
N ALA A 63 10.10 -3.64 4.03
CA ALA A 63 9.45 -2.96 2.91
C ALA A 63 7.93 -3.18 2.93
N ASP A 64 7.47 -4.43 3.09
CA ASP A 64 6.04 -4.76 3.14
C ASP A 64 5.33 -4.05 4.30
N PHE A 65 5.95 -4.01 5.49
CA PHE A 65 5.40 -3.31 6.64
C PHE A 65 5.22 -1.81 6.37
N ILE A 66 6.25 -1.15 5.83
CA ILE A 66 6.19 0.28 5.49
C ILE A 66 5.12 0.54 4.41
N GLU A 67 5.03 -0.32 3.40
CA GLU A 67 4.03 -0.19 2.32
C GLU A 67 2.60 -0.37 2.84
N GLU A 68 2.37 -1.30 3.76
CA GLU A 68 1.05 -1.55 4.33
C GLU A 68 0.58 -0.38 5.19
N GLU A 69 1.42 0.11 6.10
CA GLU A 69 1.17 1.31 6.90
C GLU A 69 0.87 2.54 6.00
N PHE A 70 1.59 2.65 4.89
CA PHE A 70 1.32 3.67 3.89
C PHE A 70 -0.05 3.48 3.22
N ARG A 71 -0.47 2.24 2.95
CA ARG A 71 -1.79 1.96 2.34
C ARG A 71 -2.93 2.31 3.26
N GLU A 72 -2.80 2.03 4.56
CA GLU A 72 -3.82 2.33 5.56
C GLU A 72 -4.03 3.84 5.71
N ASN A 73 -2.96 4.60 5.64
CA ASN A 73 -2.98 6.04 5.92
C ASN A 73 -2.84 6.92 4.65
N ARG A 74 -3.32 6.49 3.50
CA ARG A 74 -3.16 7.17 2.19
C ARG A 74 -3.55 8.64 2.15
N ALA A 75 -4.46 9.07 3.03
CA ALA A 75 -5.01 10.42 3.04
C ALA A 75 -4.05 11.46 3.63
N ALA A 76 -2.99 11.05 4.34
CA ALA A 76 -2.04 11.96 4.95
C ALA A 76 -1.24 12.74 3.91
N ALA A 77 -1.08 14.05 4.16
CA ALA A 77 -0.35 14.94 3.25
C ALA A 77 1.16 14.76 3.35
N GLN A 78 1.67 14.45 4.55
CA GLN A 78 3.09 14.23 4.83
C GLN A 78 3.28 12.94 5.62
N TRP A 79 4.43 12.31 5.40
CA TRP A 79 4.80 11.05 6.03
C TRP A 79 6.12 11.21 6.74
N HIS A 80 6.18 10.70 7.96
CA HIS A 80 7.37 10.62 8.77
C HIS A 80 7.57 9.16 9.20
N LEU A 81 8.76 8.64 8.96
CA LEU A 81 9.17 7.33 9.42
C LEU A 81 10.09 7.52 10.64
N HIS A 82 9.64 7.06 11.80
CA HIS A 82 10.45 7.01 13.00
C HIS A 82 10.98 5.60 13.20
N VAL A 83 12.28 5.46 13.12
CA VAL A 83 12.96 4.18 13.36
C VAL A 83 13.60 4.21 14.73
N HIS A 84 13.15 3.29 15.61
CA HIS A 84 13.72 3.09 16.92
C HIS A 84 14.68 1.91 16.86
N ALA A 85 15.96 2.14 17.13
CA ALA A 85 17.00 1.11 17.08
C ALA A 85 17.85 1.16 18.36
N SER A 86 18.36 -0.01 18.77
CA SER A 86 19.27 -0.11 19.91
C SER A 86 20.74 -0.17 19.48
N GLU A 87 20.98 -0.57 18.22
CA GLU A 87 22.31 -0.77 17.65
C GLU A 87 22.36 -0.22 16.21
N GLY A 88 23.57 0.09 15.71
CA GLY A 88 23.80 0.54 14.34
C GLY A 88 23.77 2.06 14.18
N GLU A 89 24.26 2.83 15.17
CA GLU A 89 24.30 4.29 15.13
C GLU A 89 25.13 4.83 13.95
N ASP A 90 26.16 4.11 13.55
CA ASP A 90 27.00 4.39 12.38
C ASP A 90 26.22 4.38 11.06
N LEU A 91 25.12 3.63 10.98
CA LEU A 91 24.27 3.52 9.81
C LEU A 91 23.11 4.54 9.79
N ALA A 92 22.91 5.27 10.88
CA ALA A 92 21.75 6.16 11.02
C ALA A 92 21.75 7.31 9.99
N ALA A 93 22.92 7.82 9.63
CA ALA A 93 23.09 8.89 8.64
C ALA A 93 22.77 8.41 7.21
N ASP A 94 23.04 7.14 6.91
CA ASP A 94 22.88 6.56 5.57
C ASP A 94 21.47 6.00 5.34
N LEU A 95 20.64 5.85 6.38
CA LEU A 95 19.32 5.27 6.29
C LEU A 95 18.37 6.06 5.38
N GLN A 96 18.36 7.40 5.50
CA GLN A 96 17.52 8.28 4.67
C GLN A 96 17.88 8.15 3.17
N PRO A 97 19.17 8.33 2.74
CA PRO A 97 19.53 8.18 1.34
C PRO A 97 19.32 6.75 0.81
N ALA A 98 19.52 5.71 1.62
CA ALA A 98 19.29 4.33 1.23
C ALA A 98 17.80 4.04 0.94
N LEU A 99 16.88 4.52 1.80
CA LEU A 99 15.45 4.40 1.54
C LEU A 99 15.02 5.18 0.30
N GLU A 100 15.51 6.41 0.14
CA GLU A 100 15.21 7.24 -1.04
C GLU A 100 15.68 6.54 -2.32
N HIS A 101 16.89 5.98 -2.33
CA HIS A 101 17.43 5.24 -3.47
C HIS A 101 16.59 4.00 -3.78
N TYR A 102 16.27 3.18 -2.77
CA TYR A 102 15.46 1.98 -2.92
C TYR A 102 14.07 2.28 -3.53
N TYR A 103 13.32 3.21 -2.95
CA TYR A 103 11.98 3.54 -3.44
C TYR A 103 11.99 4.28 -4.79
N THR A 104 13.02 5.06 -5.09
CA THR A 104 13.20 5.67 -6.41
C THR A 104 13.40 4.59 -7.47
N ARG A 105 14.20 3.58 -7.20
CA ARG A 105 14.41 2.41 -8.07
C ARG A 105 13.12 1.60 -8.24
N MET A 106 12.35 1.39 -7.17
CA MET A 106 11.04 0.75 -7.24
C MET A 106 10.02 1.56 -8.06
N ALA A 107 10.01 2.88 -7.92
CA ALA A 107 9.16 3.77 -8.72
C ALA A 107 9.53 3.73 -10.21
N HIS A 108 10.83 3.63 -10.53
CA HIS A 108 11.31 3.49 -11.90
C HIS A 108 10.88 2.14 -12.51
N SER A 109 11.06 1.04 -11.79
CA SER A 109 10.63 -0.29 -12.23
C SER A 109 9.12 -0.38 -12.45
N ALA A 110 8.32 0.23 -11.57
CA ALA A 110 6.87 0.35 -11.74
C ALA A 110 6.49 1.19 -12.98
N ALA A 111 7.26 2.24 -13.28
CA ALA A 111 7.05 3.04 -14.50
C ALA A 111 7.34 2.25 -15.79
N LEU A 112 8.37 1.40 -15.78
CA LEU A 112 8.69 0.53 -16.92
C LEU A 112 7.57 -0.49 -17.14
N ARG A 113 7.10 -1.17 -16.09
CA ARG A 113 5.97 -2.11 -16.15
C ARG A 113 4.70 -1.44 -16.68
N LEU A 114 4.43 -0.19 -16.24
CA LEU A 114 3.28 0.58 -16.72
C LEU A 114 3.39 0.84 -18.25
N ARG A 115 4.56 1.25 -18.74
CA ARG A 115 4.78 1.50 -20.18
C ARG A 115 4.63 0.21 -20.98
N GLU A 116 5.18 -0.89 -20.50
CA GLU A 116 5.06 -2.20 -21.14
C GLU A 116 3.59 -2.64 -21.23
N GLN A 117 2.84 -2.51 -20.15
CA GLN A 117 1.41 -2.83 -20.09
C GLN A 117 0.59 -2.00 -21.09
N LEU A 118 0.85 -0.70 -21.19
CA LEU A 118 0.18 0.17 -22.15
C LEU A 118 0.53 -0.20 -23.59
N ARG A 119 1.79 -0.48 -23.88
CA ARG A 119 2.25 -0.90 -25.22
C ARG A 119 1.61 -2.24 -25.65
N LEU A 120 1.51 -3.20 -24.74
CA LEU A 120 0.82 -4.45 -25.00
C LEU A 120 -0.68 -4.22 -25.25
N GLY A 121 -1.30 -3.31 -24.50
CA GLY A 121 -2.69 -2.89 -24.71
C GLY A 121 -2.92 -2.25 -26.08
N GLU A 122 -2.01 -1.38 -26.54
CA GLU A 122 -2.06 -0.77 -27.88
C GLU A 122 -1.96 -1.82 -28.99
N LEU A 123 -1.02 -2.77 -28.86
CA LEU A 123 -0.86 -3.87 -29.83
C LEU A 123 -2.10 -4.76 -29.88
N ALA A 124 -2.67 -5.08 -28.69
CA ALA A 124 -3.89 -5.86 -28.61
C ALA A 124 -5.09 -5.12 -29.23
N LEU A 125 -5.17 -3.79 -29.05
CA LEU A 125 -6.22 -2.96 -29.68
C LEU A 125 -6.09 -2.96 -31.20
N LEU A 126 -4.88 -2.82 -31.74
CA LEU A 126 -4.64 -2.91 -33.18
C LEU A 126 -5.05 -4.28 -33.74
N GLY A 127 -4.68 -5.37 -33.06
CA GLY A 127 -5.10 -6.72 -33.43
C GLY A 127 -6.62 -6.90 -33.38
N GLY A 128 -7.26 -6.42 -32.31
CA GLY A 128 -8.72 -6.42 -32.18
C GLY A 128 -9.41 -5.63 -33.28
N LEU A 129 -8.85 -4.46 -33.66
CA LEU A 129 -9.37 -3.64 -34.76
C LEU A 129 -9.28 -4.34 -36.11
N VAL A 130 -8.18 -5.05 -36.36
CA VAL A 130 -8.00 -5.85 -37.61
C VAL A 130 -9.08 -6.95 -37.66
N ILE A 131 -9.29 -7.69 -36.55
CA ILE A 131 -10.32 -8.73 -36.47
C ILE A 131 -11.72 -8.11 -36.67
N PHE A 132 -11.97 -6.96 -36.05
CA PHE A 132 -13.25 -6.23 -36.19
C PHE A 132 -13.53 -5.85 -37.64
N LEU A 133 -12.55 -5.23 -38.34
CA LEU A 133 -12.68 -4.81 -39.74
C LEU A 133 -12.85 -6.02 -40.65
N PHE A 134 -12.09 -7.10 -40.41
CA PHE A 134 -12.24 -8.35 -41.15
C PHE A 134 -13.65 -8.93 -40.97
N SER A 135 -14.15 -9.02 -39.75
CA SER A 135 -15.50 -9.52 -39.46
C SER A 135 -16.58 -8.67 -40.14
N MET A 136 -16.45 -7.35 -40.14
CA MET A 136 -17.40 -6.44 -40.81
C MET A 136 -17.35 -6.60 -42.33
N SER A 137 -16.16 -6.76 -42.93
CA SER A 137 -15.98 -6.98 -44.35
C SER A 137 -16.56 -8.32 -44.79
N ALA A 138 -16.26 -9.39 -44.05
CA ALA A 138 -16.77 -10.74 -44.31
C ALA A 138 -18.32 -10.77 -44.26
N ARG A 139 -18.91 -10.08 -43.29
CA ARG A 139 -20.35 -9.91 -43.17
C ARG A 139 -20.96 -9.22 -44.40
N GLY A 140 -20.34 -8.13 -44.87
CA GLY A 140 -20.79 -7.43 -46.09
C GLY A 140 -20.74 -8.27 -47.36
N ILE A 141 -19.81 -9.20 -47.45
CA ILE A 141 -19.74 -10.18 -48.57
C ILE A 141 -20.81 -11.26 -48.40
N LEU A 142 -20.96 -11.80 -47.19
CA LEU A 142 -21.90 -12.88 -46.89
C LEU A 142 -23.36 -12.49 -47.18
N THR A 143 -23.74 -11.24 -46.86
CA THR A 143 -25.09 -10.71 -47.18
C THR A 143 -25.38 -10.60 -48.67
N ARG A 144 -24.36 -10.51 -49.52
CA ARG A 144 -24.50 -10.45 -50.98
C ARG A 144 -24.59 -11.86 -51.64
N VAL A 145 -24.00 -12.88 -50.99
CA VAL A 145 -23.91 -14.25 -51.54
C VAL A 145 -24.98 -15.18 -50.96
N ALA A 146 -25.92 -14.69 -50.17
CA ALA A 146 -26.90 -15.35 -49.35
C ALA A 146 -27.31 -16.77 -49.78
N VAL A 147 -26.79 -17.77 -49.06
CA VAL A 147 -27.29 -19.16 -49.02
C VAL A 147 -28.15 -19.28 -47.78
N HIS A 148 -29.41 -19.71 -47.94
CA HIS A 148 -30.44 -19.72 -46.91
C HIS A 148 -30.07 -20.54 -45.66
N GLY A 149 -30.20 -19.96 -44.47
CA GLY A 149 -30.11 -20.64 -43.18
C GLY A 149 -28.76 -20.50 -42.47
N LEU A 150 -27.67 -21.00 -43.05
CA LEU A 150 -26.33 -20.96 -42.44
C LEU A 150 -25.72 -19.54 -42.41
N SER A 151 -26.04 -18.71 -43.44
CA SER A 151 -25.60 -17.35 -43.55
C SER A 151 -26.03 -16.45 -42.37
N ARG A 152 -27.22 -16.71 -41.81
CA ARG A 152 -27.74 -15.93 -40.67
C ARG A 152 -26.96 -16.24 -39.38
N LEU A 153 -26.67 -17.51 -39.12
CA LEU A 153 -25.84 -17.89 -37.96
C LEU A 153 -24.44 -17.35 -38.06
N LEU A 154 -23.84 -17.35 -39.26
CA LEU A 154 -22.52 -16.78 -39.50
C LEU A 154 -22.52 -15.26 -39.35
N ASP A 155 -23.58 -14.59 -39.82
CA ASP A 155 -23.73 -13.13 -39.66
C ASP A 155 -23.81 -12.71 -38.19
N GLU A 156 -24.63 -13.40 -37.39
CA GLU A 156 -24.75 -13.16 -35.96
C GLU A 156 -23.42 -13.50 -35.23
N GLY A 157 -22.78 -14.60 -35.59
CA GLY A 157 -21.48 -15.01 -35.03
C GLY A 157 -20.36 -14.02 -35.33
N LEU A 158 -20.30 -13.44 -36.53
CA LEU A 158 -19.31 -12.42 -36.91
C LEU A 158 -19.49 -11.11 -36.13
N ILE A 159 -20.72 -10.72 -35.81
CA ILE A 159 -20.97 -9.55 -34.95
C ILE A 159 -20.44 -9.79 -33.54
N ILE A 160 -20.75 -10.96 -32.98
CA ILE A 160 -20.29 -11.33 -31.63
C ILE A 160 -18.77 -11.39 -31.59
N LEU A 161 -18.14 -11.99 -32.61
CA LEU A 161 -16.67 -12.07 -32.71
C LEU A 161 -16.04 -10.67 -32.81
N ALA A 162 -16.60 -9.80 -33.63
CA ALA A 162 -16.13 -8.43 -33.79
C ALA A 162 -16.20 -7.66 -32.46
N TRP A 163 -17.29 -7.80 -31.73
CA TRP A 163 -17.47 -7.14 -30.44
C TRP A 163 -16.50 -7.69 -29.38
N LEU A 164 -16.37 -9.02 -29.30
CA LEU A 164 -15.47 -9.69 -28.35
C LEU A 164 -14.00 -9.35 -28.60
N ALA A 165 -13.59 -9.29 -29.88
CA ALA A 165 -12.23 -8.95 -30.26
C ALA A 165 -11.84 -7.54 -29.80
N LEU A 166 -12.78 -6.59 -29.79
CA LEU A 166 -12.51 -5.22 -29.38
C LEU A 166 -12.67 -5.01 -27.85
N TRP A 167 -13.53 -5.79 -27.20
CA TRP A 167 -13.81 -5.64 -25.77
C TRP A 167 -12.58 -5.87 -24.88
N ARG A 168 -11.86 -6.97 -25.10
CA ARG A 168 -10.66 -7.34 -24.31
C ARG A 168 -9.58 -6.26 -24.27
N PRO A 169 -9.13 -5.72 -25.41
CA PRO A 169 -8.16 -4.62 -25.43
C PRO A 169 -8.66 -3.36 -24.73
N VAL A 170 -9.93 -3.00 -24.92
CA VAL A 170 -10.54 -1.82 -24.29
C VAL A 170 -10.55 -1.98 -22.78
N GLU A 171 -10.98 -3.12 -22.25
CA GLU A 171 -10.97 -3.44 -20.82
C GLU A 171 -9.56 -3.29 -20.22
N THR A 172 -8.55 -3.85 -20.89
CA THR A 172 -7.15 -3.77 -20.46
C THR A 172 -6.63 -2.33 -20.45
N LEU A 173 -6.97 -1.54 -21.46
CA LEU A 173 -6.56 -0.14 -21.58
C LEU A 173 -7.28 0.77 -20.57
N VAL A 174 -8.54 0.47 -20.23
CA VAL A 174 -9.32 1.31 -19.30
C VAL A 174 -8.96 1.00 -17.84
N TYR A 175 -8.79 -0.27 -17.48
CA TYR A 175 -8.65 -0.67 -16.07
C TYR A 175 -7.25 -1.20 -15.72
N GLY A 176 -6.53 -1.78 -16.69
CA GLY A 176 -5.27 -2.48 -16.42
C GLY A 176 -4.11 -1.59 -15.95
N TRP A 177 -4.09 -0.31 -16.32
CA TRP A 177 -3.01 0.61 -15.95
C TRP A 177 -3.18 1.26 -14.57
N VAL A 178 -4.42 1.31 -14.04
CA VAL A 178 -4.76 2.00 -12.80
C VAL A 178 -3.97 1.48 -11.58
N PRO A 179 -3.87 0.16 -11.33
CA PRO A 179 -3.10 -0.35 -10.20
C PRO A 179 -1.61 -0.03 -10.31
N LEU A 180 -1.01 -0.14 -11.51
CA LEU A 180 0.40 0.17 -11.74
C LEU A 180 0.71 1.65 -11.56
N TYR A 181 -0.18 2.53 -12.01
CA TYR A 181 -0.05 3.98 -11.80
C TYR A 181 -0.11 4.33 -10.31
N ARG A 182 -1.06 3.73 -9.56
CA ARG A 182 -1.17 3.92 -8.10
C ARG A 182 0.07 3.43 -7.37
N GLN A 183 0.61 2.28 -7.76
CA GLN A 183 1.84 1.71 -7.19
C GLN A 183 3.05 2.61 -7.44
N ARG A 184 3.25 3.07 -8.69
CA ARG A 184 4.30 4.04 -9.03
C ARG A 184 4.20 5.30 -8.18
N ARG A 185 3.00 5.87 -8.06
CA ARG A 185 2.78 7.09 -7.26
C ARG A 185 3.03 6.86 -5.77
N MET A 186 2.71 5.69 -5.27
CA MET A 186 3.03 5.27 -3.90
C MET A 186 4.53 5.27 -3.66
N TYR A 187 5.31 4.60 -4.52
CA TYR A 187 6.77 4.55 -4.40
C TYR A 187 7.43 5.93 -4.52
N GLN A 188 6.92 6.80 -5.39
CA GLN A 188 7.41 8.19 -5.47
C GLN A 188 7.17 8.98 -4.16
N ARG A 189 6.07 8.72 -3.47
CA ARG A 189 5.80 9.34 -2.17
C ARG A 189 6.65 8.73 -1.07
N LEU A 190 6.89 7.43 -1.09
CA LEU A 190 7.78 6.74 -0.16
C LEU A 190 9.24 7.18 -0.34
N ALA A 191 9.69 7.43 -1.57
CA ALA A 191 11.02 8.01 -1.82
C ALA A 191 11.20 9.41 -1.19
N ALA A 192 10.13 10.18 -1.04
CA ALA A 192 10.15 11.51 -0.41
C ALA A 192 9.85 11.49 1.10
N ILE A 193 9.79 10.32 1.74
CA ILE A 193 9.50 10.20 3.16
C ILE A 193 10.65 10.75 4.01
N LYS A 194 10.34 11.48 5.08
CA LYS A 194 11.33 11.92 6.05
C LYS A 194 11.56 10.85 7.10
N VAL A 195 12.79 10.41 7.23
CA VAL A 195 13.19 9.41 8.22
C VAL A 195 13.85 10.08 9.41
N THR A 196 13.45 9.67 10.61
CA THR A 196 14.08 10.11 11.86
C THR A 196 14.47 8.85 12.63
N VAL A 197 15.76 8.68 12.87
CA VAL A 197 16.30 7.60 13.66
C VAL A 197 16.39 8.03 15.13
N ARG A 198 15.87 7.22 16.04
CA ARG A 198 16.03 7.37 17.48
C ARG A 198 16.77 6.16 18.04
N MET A 199 17.96 6.39 18.57
CA MET A 199 18.73 5.36 19.25
C MET A 199 18.21 5.20 20.68
N GLU A 200 17.59 4.05 20.96
CA GLU A 200 17.18 3.66 22.30
C GLU A 200 18.35 2.89 22.94
N HIS A 201 19.24 3.59 23.65
CA HIS A 201 20.29 2.93 24.38
C HIS A 201 19.66 2.00 25.43
N ALA A 202 20.12 0.76 25.49
CA ALA A 202 19.62 -0.30 26.37
C ALA A 202 19.72 0.00 27.91
N HIS A 203 19.98 1.26 28.26
CA HIS A 203 20.14 1.70 29.65
C HIS A 203 18.84 1.68 30.46
N SER A 204 17.66 1.70 29.79
CA SER A 204 16.38 1.75 30.49
C SER A 204 15.93 0.38 31.05
N GLU A 205 16.31 -0.72 30.40
CA GLU A 205 15.96 -2.05 30.92
C GLU A 205 16.84 -2.46 32.11
N ALA A 206 18.11 -2.07 32.09
CA ALA A 206 19.03 -2.36 33.20
C ALA A 206 18.61 -1.64 34.50
N VAL A 207 18.10 -0.40 34.39
CA VAL A 207 17.60 0.36 35.55
C VAL A 207 16.30 -0.24 36.09
N GLY A 208 15.38 -0.69 35.23
CA GLY A 208 14.14 -1.36 35.63
C GLY A 208 14.36 -2.72 36.30
N VAL A 209 15.32 -3.51 35.84
CA VAL A 209 15.70 -4.78 36.46
C VAL A 209 16.48 -4.58 37.74
N ALA A 210 17.35 -3.56 37.81
CA ALA A 210 18.07 -3.23 39.05
C ALA A 210 17.11 -2.71 40.13
N ALA A 211 16.14 -1.87 39.82
CA ALA A 211 15.11 -1.39 40.71
C ALA A 211 14.25 -2.55 41.26
N ARG A 212 13.82 -3.47 40.41
CA ARG A 212 13.06 -4.67 40.86
C ARG A 212 13.88 -5.64 41.71
N ARG A 213 15.19 -5.71 41.53
CA ARG A 213 16.10 -6.53 42.37
C ARG A 213 16.34 -5.88 43.73
N GLN A 214 16.34 -4.54 43.83
CA GLN A 214 16.44 -3.83 45.10
C GLN A 214 15.17 -4.00 45.92
N ASP A 215 13.99 -3.91 45.30
CA ASP A 215 12.71 -4.14 46.00
C ASP A 215 12.53 -5.59 46.44
N ALA A 216 13.03 -6.57 45.66
CA ALA A 216 13.00 -7.99 46.08
C ALA A 216 14.03 -8.35 47.16
N GLY A 217 15.11 -7.57 47.26
CA GLY A 217 16.14 -7.75 48.31
C GLY A 217 15.80 -7.12 49.66
N ALA A 218 14.79 -6.22 49.70
CA ALA A 218 14.32 -5.57 50.94
C ALA A 218 13.26 -6.39 51.73
N ALA A 219 12.84 -7.55 51.19
CA ALA A 219 12.03 -8.51 51.95
C ALA A 219 12.92 -9.22 52.97
N ALA A 220 12.85 -8.82 54.21
CA ALA A 220 13.59 -9.31 55.36
C ALA A 220 13.52 -10.84 55.47
N PRO A 221 14.61 -11.50 55.89
CA PRO A 221 14.59 -12.94 56.15
C PRO A 221 13.69 -13.27 57.33
N PHE A 222 12.71 -14.11 57.07
CA PHE A 222 11.84 -14.69 58.09
C PHE A 222 12.76 -15.53 59.04
N ALA A 223 12.94 -15.05 60.27
CA ALA A 223 13.59 -15.77 61.32
C ALA A 223 12.65 -16.90 61.83
N PRO A 224 13.09 -18.18 61.84
CA PRO A 224 12.28 -19.25 62.43
C PRO A 224 12.18 -19.10 63.97
N PRO A 225 11.04 -19.44 64.59
CA PRO A 225 10.90 -19.37 66.03
C PRO A 225 11.78 -20.40 66.73
N ASP A 226 12.44 -19.93 67.78
CA ASP A 226 13.32 -20.65 68.67
C ASP A 226 12.58 -21.84 69.33
N ALA A 227 13.07 -23.07 69.06
CA ALA A 227 12.53 -24.31 69.62
C ALA A 227 13.33 -24.78 70.86
N SER A 228 13.60 -23.86 71.80
CA SER A 228 14.25 -24.20 73.04
C SER A 228 13.40 -23.75 74.26
N ARG A 229 12.30 -24.43 74.52
CA ARG A 229 11.64 -24.48 75.85
C ARG A 229 10.67 -25.65 75.94
N ARG A 230 11.17 -26.81 76.28
CA ARG A 230 10.50 -27.83 77.09
C ARG A 230 11.53 -28.88 77.52
N ALA A 231 12.04 -28.70 78.71
CA ALA A 231 12.44 -29.77 79.60
C ALA A 231 11.38 -29.95 80.62
#